data_82b060d38bb2f5bb266ebda92ef54a03
#
_entry.id   82b060d38bb2f5bb266ebda92ef54a03
#
_cell.length_a   1.000
_cell.length_b   1.000
_cell.length_c   1.000
_cell.angle_alpha   90.00
_cell.angle_beta   90.00
_cell.angle_gamma   90.00
#
_symmetry.space_group_name_H-M   'P 1'
#
loop_
_entity.id
_entity.type
_entity.pdbx_description
1 polymer ?
#
loop_
_entity_poly.entity_id
_entity_poly.type
_entity_poly.pdbx_seq_one_letter_code
_entity_poly.pdbx_strand_id
1 'polypeptide(L)'
;KKFYDEVFFPYLKEHNINTVIDLGDTFDRRKYISFTSLKAAKAMFFEPLKENNITTHMLVGNHDAVYRNTNELNSVYLLTQEYPNIIEYHQPSEINIGGCDLLMLPWICKDNEKQSYQMIKDTTAQIVMGHLELKGFQMNKGYVIQEGADHTIYDKFDMVCTGHYHHKSTEKNINYLGCPYEMTWMDYEDPKGFHIFDT
;
A
#
# COMPACT_ATOMS: atom_id res chain seq x y z
N LYS A 1 -9.79 -14.01 6.95
CA LYS A 1 -9.93 -14.25 8.40
C LYS A 1 -8.68 -14.94 8.95
N LYS A 2 -8.32 -16.16 8.51
CA LYS A 2 -7.14 -16.89 9.03
C LYS A 2 -5.86 -16.05 9.03
N PHE A 3 -5.56 -15.34 7.93
CA PHE A 3 -4.38 -14.49 7.83
C PHE A 3 -4.31 -13.48 9.00
N TYR A 4 -5.37 -12.73 9.24
CA TYR A 4 -5.40 -11.73 10.31
C TYR A 4 -5.36 -12.36 11.71
N ASP A 5 -6.19 -13.37 11.95
CA ASP A 5 -6.38 -13.96 13.28
C ASP A 5 -5.19 -14.87 13.71
N GLU A 6 -4.56 -15.58 12.76
CA GLU A 6 -3.58 -16.62 13.07
C GLU A 6 -2.13 -16.19 12.73
N VAL A 7 -1.95 -15.15 11.89
CA VAL A 7 -0.63 -14.74 11.41
C VAL A 7 -0.34 -13.27 11.71
N PHE A 8 -1.10 -12.35 11.13
CA PHE A 8 -0.78 -10.92 11.13
C PHE A 8 -0.80 -10.31 12.54
N PHE A 9 -1.94 -10.27 13.20
CA PHE A 9 -2.05 -9.66 14.53
C PHE A 9 -1.26 -10.40 15.61
N PRO A 10 -1.21 -11.74 15.66
CA PRO A 10 -0.32 -12.44 16.57
C PRO A 10 1.14 -12.05 16.41
N TYR A 11 1.64 -11.93 15.17
CA TYR A 11 2.99 -11.52 14.88
C TYR A 11 3.27 -10.09 15.36
N LEU A 12 2.40 -9.12 15.03
CA LEU A 12 2.57 -7.74 15.50
C LEU A 12 2.64 -7.67 17.03
N LYS A 13 1.80 -8.42 17.72
CA LYS A 13 1.77 -8.46 19.17
C LYS A 13 3.03 -9.10 19.76
N GLU A 14 3.48 -10.23 19.23
CA GLU A 14 4.69 -10.94 19.70
C GLU A 14 5.93 -10.07 19.56
N HIS A 15 6.03 -9.29 18.49
CA HIS A 15 7.19 -8.44 18.19
C HIS A 15 7.02 -6.97 18.63
N ASN A 16 5.92 -6.63 19.34
CA ASN A 16 5.61 -5.27 19.77
C ASN A 16 5.59 -4.23 18.64
N ILE A 17 5.12 -4.65 17.46
CA ILE A 17 4.99 -3.76 16.30
C ILE A 17 3.71 -2.95 16.45
N ASN A 18 3.83 -1.62 16.49
CA ASN A 18 2.72 -0.69 16.67
C ASN A 18 2.50 0.26 15.48
N THR A 19 3.20 0.04 14.38
CA THR A 19 3.07 0.82 13.16
C THR A 19 2.92 -0.10 11.95
N VAL A 20 1.93 0.19 11.11
CA VAL A 20 1.66 -0.55 9.88
C VAL A 20 1.60 0.44 8.72
N ILE A 21 2.16 0.07 7.58
CA ILE A 21 2.00 0.80 6.32
C ILE A 21 1.24 -0.10 5.35
N ASP A 22 0.07 0.34 4.93
CA ASP A 22 -0.74 -0.29 3.88
C ASP A 22 -0.47 0.44 2.56
N LEU A 23 -0.02 -0.30 1.58
CA LEU A 23 0.42 0.26 0.30
C LEU A 23 -0.72 0.42 -0.72
N GLY A 24 -1.97 0.44 -0.25
CA GLY A 24 -3.15 0.74 -1.07
C GLY A 24 -3.86 -0.49 -1.63
N ASP A 25 -4.98 -0.23 -2.31
CA ASP A 25 -5.94 -1.24 -2.78
C ASP A 25 -6.53 -2.08 -1.63
N THR A 26 -6.87 -1.38 -0.54
CA THR A 26 -7.57 -1.98 0.61
C THR A 26 -8.90 -2.60 0.20
N PHE A 27 -9.55 -2.03 -0.81
CA PHE A 27 -10.83 -2.52 -1.37
C PHE A 27 -10.73 -2.81 -2.86
N ASP A 28 -11.41 -3.88 -3.30
CA ASP A 28 -11.38 -4.34 -4.70
C ASP A 28 -12.11 -3.41 -5.69
N ARG A 29 -13.10 -2.61 -5.23
CA ARG A 29 -14.01 -1.91 -6.14
C ARG A 29 -14.07 -0.41 -5.90
N ARG A 30 -13.80 0.37 -6.95
CA ARG A 30 -13.73 1.83 -6.94
C ARG A 30 -14.97 2.55 -6.45
N LYS A 31 -16.17 2.09 -6.78
CA LYS A 31 -17.39 2.89 -6.66
C LYS A 31 -18.36 2.40 -5.59
N TYR A 32 -18.16 1.22 -5.07
CA TYR A 32 -19.05 0.66 -4.05
C TYR A 32 -18.38 -0.45 -3.26
N ILE A 33 -18.83 -0.61 -2.04
CA ILE A 33 -18.47 -1.74 -1.20
C ILE A 33 -19.76 -2.44 -0.74
N SER A 34 -19.77 -3.77 -0.71
CA SER A 34 -20.87 -4.49 -0.11
C SER A 34 -20.86 -4.33 1.40
N PHE A 35 -22.05 -4.32 2.04
CA PHE A 35 -22.13 -4.27 3.51
C PHE A 35 -21.44 -5.48 4.18
N THR A 36 -21.43 -6.62 3.51
CA THR A 36 -20.72 -7.82 4.01
C THR A 36 -19.20 -7.56 4.00
N SER A 37 -18.65 -7.02 2.92
CA SER A 37 -17.22 -6.69 2.83
C SER A 37 -16.85 -5.60 3.83
N LEU A 38 -17.66 -4.55 3.95
CA LEU A 38 -17.44 -3.50 4.94
C LEU A 38 -17.44 -4.02 6.38
N LYS A 39 -18.44 -4.81 6.74
CA LYS A 39 -18.51 -5.46 8.06
C LYS A 39 -17.28 -6.33 8.32
N ALA A 40 -16.85 -7.08 7.32
CA ALA A 40 -15.68 -7.94 7.43
C ALA A 40 -14.39 -7.11 7.60
N ALA A 41 -14.20 -6.04 6.81
CA ALA A 41 -13.04 -5.16 6.92
C ALA A 41 -12.96 -4.51 8.30
N LYS A 42 -14.08 -3.98 8.82
CA LYS A 42 -14.15 -3.44 10.18
C LYS A 42 -13.74 -4.48 11.22
N ALA A 43 -14.41 -5.62 11.24
CA ALA A 43 -14.23 -6.64 12.27
C ALA A 43 -12.87 -7.35 12.22
N MET A 44 -12.25 -7.48 11.02
CA MET A 44 -11.02 -8.26 10.87
C MET A 44 -9.76 -7.41 10.76
N PHE A 45 -9.89 -6.10 10.48
CA PHE A 45 -8.74 -5.25 10.24
C PHE A 45 -8.82 -3.94 11.04
N PHE A 46 -9.82 -3.09 10.81
CA PHE A 46 -9.84 -1.75 11.41
C PHE A 46 -10.05 -1.74 12.93
N GLU A 47 -11.01 -2.52 13.44
CA GLU A 47 -11.24 -2.63 14.89
C GLU A 47 -10.03 -3.23 15.60
N PRO A 48 -9.44 -4.35 15.15
CA PRO A 48 -8.22 -4.87 15.77
C PRO A 48 -7.03 -3.91 15.74
N LEU A 49 -6.84 -3.12 14.68
CA LEU A 49 -5.80 -2.07 14.64
C LEU A 49 -6.03 -1.03 15.75
N LYS A 50 -7.27 -0.57 15.91
CA LYS A 50 -7.65 0.39 16.95
C LYS A 50 -7.50 -0.18 18.35
N GLU A 51 -8.03 -1.39 18.59
CA GLU A 51 -7.96 -2.07 19.90
C GLU A 51 -6.54 -2.35 20.38
N ASN A 52 -5.61 -2.61 19.45
CA ASN A 52 -4.21 -2.83 19.75
C ASN A 52 -3.36 -1.55 19.68
N ASN A 53 -3.97 -0.36 19.52
CA ASN A 53 -3.28 0.93 19.39
C ASN A 53 -2.21 0.94 18.29
N ILE A 54 -2.48 0.31 17.16
CA ILE A 54 -1.57 0.27 16.01
C ILE A 54 -1.84 1.49 15.12
N THR A 55 -0.85 2.35 14.97
CA THR A 55 -0.89 3.44 14.00
C THR A 55 -0.75 2.87 12.60
N THR A 56 -1.68 3.21 11.72
CA THR A 56 -1.70 2.66 10.36
C THR A 56 -1.66 3.79 9.34
N HIS A 57 -0.63 3.79 8.51
CA HIS A 57 -0.47 4.69 7.38
C HIS A 57 -1.00 3.99 6.13
N MET A 58 -2.05 4.54 5.50
CA MET A 58 -2.72 3.91 4.37
C MET A 58 -2.60 4.77 3.12
N LEU A 59 -1.96 4.25 2.09
CA LEU A 59 -1.97 4.85 0.76
C LEU A 59 -3.29 4.58 0.05
N VAL A 60 -3.72 5.54 -0.75
CA VAL A 60 -4.82 5.33 -1.69
C VAL A 60 -4.29 4.65 -2.95
N GLY A 61 -4.77 3.42 -3.19
CA GLY A 61 -4.49 2.67 -4.41
C GLY A 61 -5.48 3.00 -5.52
N ASN A 62 -5.24 2.43 -6.70
CA ASN A 62 -6.10 2.69 -7.86
C ASN A 62 -7.49 2.08 -7.72
N HIS A 63 -7.69 1.04 -6.90
CA HIS A 63 -9.00 0.47 -6.60
C HIS A 63 -9.73 1.21 -5.47
N ASP A 64 -9.02 1.97 -4.65
CA ASP A 64 -9.62 2.80 -3.59
C ASP A 64 -10.21 4.10 -4.14
N ALA A 65 -9.63 4.66 -5.21
CA ALA A 65 -10.08 5.90 -5.82
C ALA A 65 -11.34 5.69 -6.69
N VAL A 66 -12.38 6.50 -6.48
CA VAL A 66 -13.65 6.42 -7.24
C VAL A 66 -13.45 6.79 -8.70
N TYR A 67 -12.65 7.82 -8.96
CA TYR A 67 -12.37 8.32 -10.31
C TYR A 67 -10.95 7.98 -10.74
N ARG A 68 -10.74 7.82 -12.06
CA ARG A 68 -9.42 7.48 -12.60
C ARG A 68 -8.44 8.65 -12.69
N ASN A 69 -8.91 9.85 -12.48
CA ASN A 69 -8.13 11.07 -12.66
C ASN A 69 -7.83 11.81 -11.36
N THR A 70 -8.38 11.38 -10.24
CA THR A 70 -8.18 12.01 -8.91
C THR A 70 -8.35 11.01 -7.78
N ASN A 71 -7.60 11.20 -6.70
CA ASN A 71 -7.68 10.41 -5.46
C ASN A 71 -8.52 11.09 -4.37
N GLU A 72 -9.07 12.29 -4.62
CA GLU A 72 -9.84 13.09 -3.65
C GLU A 72 -11.03 12.33 -3.05
N LEU A 73 -11.78 11.64 -3.90
CA LEU A 73 -12.88 10.79 -3.45
C LEU A 73 -12.41 9.33 -3.45
N ASN A 74 -12.13 8.79 -2.27
CA ASN A 74 -11.61 7.45 -2.11
C ASN A 74 -12.26 6.71 -0.94
N SER A 75 -12.20 5.38 -0.99
CA SER A 75 -12.80 4.50 0.00
C SER A 75 -12.06 4.52 1.35
N VAL A 76 -10.75 4.69 1.34
CA VAL A 76 -9.95 4.73 2.56
C VAL A 76 -10.42 5.88 3.45
N TYR A 77 -10.41 7.11 2.94
CA TYR A 77 -10.88 8.27 3.68
C TYR A 77 -12.32 8.09 4.19
N LEU A 78 -13.25 7.70 3.30
CA LEU A 78 -14.66 7.61 3.67
C LEU A 78 -14.97 6.54 4.72
N LEU A 79 -14.22 5.43 4.76
CA LEU A 79 -14.53 4.28 5.60
C LEU A 79 -13.68 4.20 6.87
N THR A 80 -12.67 5.07 7.00
CA THR A 80 -11.77 5.05 8.16
C THR A 80 -11.87 6.27 9.08
N GLN A 81 -12.77 7.21 8.80
CA GLN A 81 -12.94 8.46 9.59
C GLN A 81 -13.21 8.23 11.10
N GLU A 82 -13.79 7.10 11.47
CA GLU A 82 -14.03 6.73 12.87
C GLU A 82 -12.82 6.09 13.58
N TYR A 83 -11.70 5.93 12.86
CA TYR A 83 -10.48 5.29 13.34
C TYR A 83 -9.34 6.32 13.43
N PRO A 84 -9.14 6.99 14.58
CA PRO A 84 -8.14 8.06 14.71
C PRO A 84 -6.69 7.58 14.61
N ASN A 85 -6.47 6.27 14.70
CA ASN A 85 -5.18 5.62 14.51
C ASN A 85 -4.85 5.32 13.04
N ILE A 86 -5.75 5.63 12.10
CA ILE A 86 -5.54 5.46 10.65
C ILE A 86 -5.28 6.82 10.02
N ILE A 87 -4.18 6.92 9.30
CA ILE A 87 -3.74 8.13 8.60
C ILE A 87 -3.75 7.80 7.09
N GLU A 88 -4.61 8.47 6.36
CA GLU A 88 -4.78 8.25 4.93
C GLU A 88 -3.91 9.20 4.11
N TYR A 89 -3.37 8.72 2.99
CA TYR A 89 -2.56 9.48 2.04
C TYR A 89 -3.15 9.36 0.63
N HIS A 90 -3.86 10.38 0.17
CA HIS A 90 -4.35 10.50 -1.22
C HIS A 90 -3.46 11.43 -2.06
N GLN A 91 -2.58 12.20 -1.41
CA GLN A 91 -1.58 13.05 -2.04
C GLN A 91 -0.17 12.61 -1.62
N PRO A 92 0.86 12.83 -2.44
CA PRO A 92 2.23 12.52 -2.07
C PRO A 92 2.64 13.32 -0.83
N SER A 93 3.32 12.67 0.11
CA SER A 93 3.67 13.27 1.41
C SER A 93 4.99 12.72 1.92
N GLU A 94 5.76 13.55 2.61
CA GLU A 94 6.92 13.11 3.39
C GLU A 94 6.51 12.91 4.85
N ILE A 95 6.95 11.82 5.44
CA ILE A 95 6.72 11.51 6.85
C ILE A 95 7.99 10.96 7.50
N ASN A 96 8.06 11.04 8.82
CA ASN A 96 9.14 10.41 9.59
C ASN A 96 8.56 9.32 10.49
N ILE A 97 9.07 8.11 10.37
CA ILE A 97 8.73 6.97 11.23
C ILE A 97 10.00 6.41 11.83
N GLY A 98 10.10 6.40 13.16
CA GLY A 98 11.25 5.84 13.86
C GLY A 98 12.60 6.52 13.54
N GLY A 99 12.58 7.77 13.10
CA GLY A 99 13.77 8.49 12.65
C GLY A 99 14.10 8.31 11.16
N CYS A 100 13.34 7.50 10.44
CA CYS A 100 13.49 7.26 9.02
C CYS A 100 12.54 8.16 8.21
N ASP A 101 13.07 8.93 7.27
CA ASP A 101 12.29 9.77 6.38
C ASP A 101 11.78 8.94 5.19
N LEU A 102 10.46 8.92 5.01
CA LEU A 102 9.77 8.16 3.99
C LEU A 102 9.02 9.10 3.06
N LEU A 103 9.10 8.84 1.76
CA LEU A 103 8.21 9.43 0.76
C LEU A 103 7.02 8.50 0.53
N MET A 104 5.83 8.94 0.92
CA MET A 104 4.56 8.25 0.71
C MET A 104 3.98 8.65 -0.63
N LEU A 105 3.85 7.70 -1.56
CA LEU A 105 3.32 7.93 -2.91
C LEU A 105 2.05 7.12 -3.13
N PRO A 106 0.86 7.72 -3.02
CA PRO A 106 -0.38 7.06 -3.41
C PRO A 106 -0.39 6.80 -4.93
N TRP A 107 -1.40 6.10 -5.41
CA TRP A 107 -1.57 5.90 -6.84
C TRP A 107 -1.45 7.22 -7.61
N ILE A 108 -0.51 7.26 -8.56
CA ILE A 108 -0.23 8.47 -9.36
C ILE A 108 -1.29 8.55 -10.46
N CYS A 109 -2.13 9.58 -10.39
CA CYS A 109 -3.17 9.88 -11.34
C CYS A 109 -2.98 11.31 -11.89
N LYS A 110 -3.78 11.71 -12.86
CA LYS A 110 -3.63 13.01 -13.53
C LYS A 110 -3.61 14.21 -12.57
N ASP A 111 -4.34 14.13 -11.48
CA ASP A 111 -4.52 15.22 -10.51
C ASP A 111 -3.25 15.44 -9.68
N ASN A 112 -2.61 14.37 -9.22
CA ASN A 112 -1.43 14.42 -8.35
C ASN A 112 -0.09 14.18 -9.10
N GLU A 113 -0.13 13.88 -10.39
CA GLU A 113 1.04 13.50 -11.18
C GLU A 113 2.18 14.50 -11.08
N LYS A 114 1.88 15.77 -11.32
CA LYS A 114 2.90 16.83 -11.29
C LYS A 114 3.55 16.96 -9.92
N GLN A 115 2.76 16.93 -8.86
CA GLN A 115 3.24 17.01 -7.49
C GLN A 115 4.07 15.79 -7.13
N SER A 116 3.61 14.60 -7.48
CA SER A 116 4.32 13.33 -7.23
C SER A 116 5.72 13.33 -7.85
N TYR A 117 5.82 13.66 -9.14
CA TYR A 117 7.12 13.71 -9.81
C TYR A 117 8.02 14.84 -9.29
N GLN A 118 7.44 15.97 -8.88
CA GLN A 118 8.23 17.04 -8.26
C GLN A 118 8.79 16.58 -6.91
N MET A 119 7.96 15.95 -6.07
CA MET A 119 8.43 15.42 -4.79
C MET A 119 9.45 14.30 -4.95
N ILE A 120 9.26 13.37 -5.88
CA ILE A 120 10.27 12.36 -6.21
C ILE A 120 11.61 13.01 -6.54
N LYS A 121 11.61 14.09 -7.30
CA LYS A 121 12.83 14.80 -7.69
C LYS A 121 13.51 15.50 -6.52
N ASP A 122 12.73 16.21 -5.71
CA ASP A 122 13.26 17.18 -4.72
C ASP A 122 13.48 16.58 -3.33
N THR A 123 12.84 15.46 -3.01
CA THR A 123 12.95 14.81 -1.70
C THR A 123 14.38 14.38 -1.35
N THR A 124 14.71 14.50 -0.07
CA THR A 124 15.91 13.93 0.55
C THR A 124 15.64 12.59 1.25
N ALA A 125 14.36 12.16 1.32
CA ALA A 125 14.02 10.83 1.81
C ALA A 125 14.69 9.75 0.96
N GLN A 126 15.20 8.72 1.60
CA GLN A 126 15.91 7.64 0.91
C GLN A 126 15.02 6.43 0.64
N ILE A 127 13.82 6.42 1.21
CA ILE A 127 12.89 5.31 1.10
C ILE A 127 11.56 5.82 0.56
N VAL A 128 11.00 5.04 -0.36
CA VAL A 128 9.66 5.25 -0.92
C VAL A 128 8.73 4.14 -0.48
N MET A 129 7.55 4.51 0.00
CA MET A 129 6.41 3.62 0.19
C MET A 129 5.34 4.03 -0.81
N GLY A 130 5.02 3.18 -1.79
CA GLY A 130 4.23 3.58 -2.94
C GLY A 130 3.13 2.63 -3.34
N HIS A 131 2.18 3.13 -4.16
CA HIS A 131 1.25 2.34 -4.94
C HIS A 131 1.51 2.64 -6.43
N LEU A 132 2.51 1.97 -7.00
CA LEU A 132 3.13 2.37 -8.25
C LEU A 132 2.83 1.38 -9.38
N GLU A 133 2.62 1.93 -10.57
CA GLU A 133 2.42 1.18 -11.82
C GLU A 133 3.66 1.36 -12.71
N LEU A 134 4.65 0.46 -12.52
CA LEU A 134 5.94 0.54 -13.21
C LEU A 134 6.06 -0.55 -14.27
N LYS A 135 6.57 -0.18 -15.46
CA LYS A 135 6.89 -1.16 -16.51
C LYS A 135 8.09 -2.01 -16.13
N GLY A 136 8.13 -3.24 -16.66
CA GLY A 136 9.24 -4.18 -16.47
C GLY A 136 9.07 -5.15 -15.30
N PHE A 137 8.03 -4.96 -14.46
CA PHE A 137 7.75 -5.83 -13.34
C PHE A 137 6.64 -6.85 -13.63
N GLN A 138 6.60 -7.92 -12.84
CA GLN A 138 5.58 -8.96 -12.97
C GLN A 138 4.32 -8.56 -12.20
N MET A 139 3.21 -8.38 -12.92
CA MET A 139 1.88 -8.18 -12.31
C MET A 139 1.40 -9.45 -11.62
N ASN A 140 1.61 -10.58 -12.31
CA ASN A 140 1.30 -11.93 -11.85
C ASN A 140 2.46 -12.85 -12.25
N LYS A 141 2.53 -14.03 -11.66
CA LYS A 141 3.57 -15.02 -11.95
C LYS A 141 3.73 -15.26 -13.45
N GLY A 142 4.88 -14.88 -14.01
CA GLY A 142 5.21 -15.06 -15.42
C GLY A 142 4.65 -14.01 -16.39
N TYR A 143 3.93 -12.98 -15.92
CA TYR A 143 3.42 -11.92 -16.79
C TYR A 143 4.06 -10.56 -16.46
N VAL A 144 4.99 -10.14 -17.31
CA VAL A 144 5.73 -8.86 -17.18
C VAL A 144 4.97 -7.74 -17.89
N ILE A 145 4.68 -6.67 -17.17
CA ILE A 145 4.02 -5.47 -17.69
C ILE A 145 4.99 -4.66 -18.54
N GLN A 146 4.56 -4.33 -19.76
CA GLN A 146 5.33 -3.49 -20.69
C GLN A 146 4.89 -2.02 -20.66
N GLU A 147 3.72 -1.75 -20.09
CA GLU A 147 3.16 -0.40 -19.90
C GLU A 147 3.42 0.08 -18.48
N GLY A 148 3.28 1.40 -18.25
CA GLY A 148 3.52 2.00 -16.94
C GLY A 148 4.64 3.03 -16.95
N ALA A 149 4.89 3.63 -15.80
CA ALA A 149 5.92 4.64 -15.62
C ALA A 149 7.32 4.03 -15.72
N ASP A 150 8.29 4.87 -16.08
CA ASP A 150 9.70 4.47 -16.10
C ASP A 150 10.24 4.39 -14.67
N HIS A 151 10.85 3.26 -14.33
CA HIS A 151 11.36 3.01 -12.99
C HIS A 151 12.68 3.73 -12.67
N THR A 152 13.38 4.26 -13.68
CA THR A 152 14.70 4.89 -13.49
C THR A 152 14.67 6.15 -12.63
N ILE A 153 13.52 6.82 -12.54
CA ILE A 153 13.34 7.97 -11.64
C ILE A 153 13.49 7.62 -10.15
N TYR A 154 13.41 6.33 -9.83
CA TYR A 154 13.56 5.81 -8.48
C TYR A 154 14.98 5.31 -8.16
N ASP A 155 15.91 5.33 -9.12
CA ASP A 155 17.30 4.86 -8.94
C ASP A 155 18.08 5.64 -7.86
N LYS A 156 17.62 6.83 -7.47
CA LYS A 156 18.24 7.64 -6.41
C LYS A 156 17.91 7.19 -4.99
N PHE A 157 16.86 6.38 -4.81
CA PHE A 157 16.43 5.91 -3.50
C PHE A 157 17.18 4.64 -3.09
N ASP A 158 17.40 4.45 -1.80
CA ASP A 158 18.01 3.22 -1.29
C ASP A 158 17.02 2.05 -1.37
N MET A 159 15.73 2.33 -1.14
CA MET A 159 14.67 1.32 -1.19
C MET A 159 13.35 1.92 -1.65
N VAL A 160 12.64 1.17 -2.50
CA VAL A 160 11.27 1.44 -2.89
C VAL A 160 10.44 0.20 -2.58
N CYS A 161 9.46 0.33 -1.70
CA CYS A 161 8.45 -0.69 -1.44
C CYS A 161 7.13 -0.26 -2.07
N THR A 162 6.52 -1.11 -2.87
CA THR A 162 5.29 -0.76 -3.56
C THR A 162 4.26 -1.88 -3.57
N GLY A 163 2.99 -1.48 -3.49
CA GLY A 163 1.82 -2.32 -3.78
C GLY A 163 1.50 -2.35 -5.26
N HIS A 164 0.23 -2.53 -5.61
CA HIS A 164 -0.37 -2.61 -6.93
C HIS A 164 -0.26 -3.99 -7.59
N TYR A 165 0.93 -4.54 -7.80
CA TYR A 165 1.07 -5.88 -8.39
C TYR A 165 1.00 -6.96 -7.31
N HIS A 166 0.21 -8.02 -7.59
CA HIS A 166 -0.04 -9.09 -6.61
C HIS A 166 1.11 -10.08 -6.46
N HIS A 167 1.99 -10.14 -7.45
CA HIS A 167 3.18 -10.99 -7.41
C HIS A 167 4.33 -10.26 -6.73
N LYS A 168 4.98 -10.94 -5.78
CA LYS A 168 6.20 -10.42 -5.16
C LYS A 168 7.34 -10.45 -6.16
N SER A 169 7.91 -9.30 -6.46
CA SER A 169 9.06 -9.19 -7.36
C SER A 169 10.00 -8.07 -6.91
N THR A 170 11.29 -8.28 -7.15
CA THR A 170 12.33 -7.30 -6.81
C THR A 170 13.24 -7.10 -8.01
N GLU A 171 13.49 -5.85 -8.34
CA GLU A 171 14.51 -5.47 -9.31
C GLU A 171 15.26 -4.25 -8.80
N LYS A 172 16.59 -4.35 -8.68
CA LYS A 172 17.46 -3.32 -8.06
C LYS A 172 16.94 -2.97 -6.65
N ASN A 173 16.63 -1.69 -6.43
CA ASN A 173 16.12 -1.13 -5.18
C ASN A 173 14.58 -1.14 -5.08
N ILE A 174 13.87 -1.63 -6.10
CA ILE A 174 12.40 -1.61 -6.15
C ILE A 174 11.84 -2.98 -5.79
N ASN A 175 10.93 -3.00 -4.83
CA ASN A 175 10.30 -4.19 -4.27
C ASN A 175 8.78 -4.08 -4.37
N TYR A 176 8.16 -4.83 -5.28
CA TYR A 176 6.74 -5.13 -5.22
C TYR A 176 6.50 -6.17 -4.12
N LEU A 177 5.74 -5.81 -3.11
CA LEU A 177 5.56 -6.65 -1.93
C LEU A 177 4.56 -7.80 -2.15
N GLY A 178 3.77 -7.71 -3.23
CA GLY A 178 2.69 -8.63 -3.49
C GLY A 178 1.49 -8.38 -2.60
N CYS A 179 0.57 -9.34 -2.54
CA CYS A 179 -0.61 -9.28 -1.68
C CYS A 179 -0.47 -10.22 -0.47
N PRO A 180 -1.21 -9.95 0.64
CA PRO A 180 -1.02 -10.68 1.90
C PRO A 180 -1.53 -12.12 1.88
N TYR A 181 -2.46 -12.46 0.99
CA TYR A 181 -3.04 -13.79 0.81
C TYR A 181 -3.54 -13.97 -0.63
N GLU A 182 -3.80 -15.21 -1.02
CA GLU A 182 -4.35 -15.52 -2.35
C GLU A 182 -5.78 -14.94 -2.49
N MET A 183 -6.01 -14.12 -3.52
CA MET A 183 -7.29 -13.49 -3.82
C MET A 183 -7.94 -14.05 -5.08
N THR A 184 -7.13 -14.53 -6.02
CA THR A 184 -7.57 -15.08 -7.31
C THR A 184 -6.85 -16.38 -7.62
N TRP A 185 -7.33 -17.13 -8.62
CA TRP A 185 -6.64 -18.33 -9.11
C TRP A 185 -5.24 -18.04 -9.69
N MET A 186 -4.97 -16.79 -10.06
CA MET A 186 -3.64 -16.38 -10.54
C MET A 186 -2.61 -16.30 -9.40
N ASP A 187 -3.08 -16.22 -8.17
CA ASP A 187 -2.25 -16.19 -6.95
C ASP A 187 -1.92 -17.60 -6.43
N TYR A 188 -2.42 -18.67 -7.09
CA TYR A 188 -2.22 -20.05 -6.64
C TYR A 188 -0.73 -20.43 -6.62
N GLU A 189 -0.28 -20.96 -5.49
CA GLU A 189 1.13 -21.29 -5.25
C GLU A 189 2.12 -20.12 -5.43
N ASP A 190 1.63 -18.89 -5.25
CA ASP A 190 2.47 -17.70 -5.22
C ASP A 190 2.73 -17.29 -3.75
N PRO A 191 4.00 -17.08 -3.34
CA PRO A 191 4.29 -16.69 -1.95
C PRO A 191 3.60 -15.41 -1.55
N LYS A 192 2.78 -15.48 -0.51
CA LYS A 192 1.99 -14.37 0.03
C LYS A 192 2.37 -14.07 1.48
N GLY A 193 2.15 -12.84 1.91
CA GLY A 193 2.45 -12.44 3.28
C GLY A 193 2.52 -10.93 3.44
N PHE A 194 3.12 -10.50 4.53
CA PHE A 194 3.47 -9.13 4.81
C PHE A 194 4.99 -9.03 5.07
N HIS A 195 5.50 -7.81 5.09
CA HIS A 195 6.93 -7.56 5.22
C HIS A 195 7.19 -6.80 6.51
N ILE A 196 8.33 -7.09 7.14
CA ILE A 196 8.82 -6.33 8.28
C ILE A 196 9.86 -5.36 7.77
N PHE A 197 9.69 -4.10 8.14
CA PHE A 197 10.63 -3.03 7.89
C PHE A 197 11.19 -2.56 9.24
N ASP A 198 12.50 -2.67 9.39
CA ASP A 198 13.23 -2.24 10.60
C ASP A 198 13.91 -0.91 10.32
N THR A 199 13.67 0.11 11.17
CA THR A 199 14.14 1.50 11.00
C THR A 199 15.38 1.77 11.83
#